data_44c26d3d3fd621d2e824fc348f44d90f
#
_entry.id   44c26d3d3fd621d2e824fc348f44d90f
#
_cell.length_a   1.000
_cell.length_b   1.000
_cell.length_c   1.000
_cell.angle_alpha   90.00
_cell.angle_beta   90.00
_cell.angle_gamma   90.00
#
_symmetry.space_group_name_H-M   'P 1'
#
loop_
_entity.id
_entity.type
_entity.pdbx_description
1 polymer ?
#
loop_
_entity_poly.entity_id
_entity_poly.type
_entity_poly.pdbx_seq_one_letter_code
_entity_poly.pdbx_strand_id
1 'polypeptide(L)'
;MSESQLREDICRLGASIYERGLAHGSTGNVSAKCDDGWLLTPTGSNLGRLDPARLSKLDWKGKLLSGDAPSKEAFLHLAMYEERAKNAAVVHLHSTHSVAVSVLEGVDPADVLPPLTAYYVMRIGSLPLVPYYAPGDMALAQAVRGFAGKHHAVLLANHGPVVAGS
;
A
#
# COMPACT_ATOMS: atom_id res chain seq x y z
N MET A 1 -5.08 -10.15 17.73
CA MET A 1 -4.31 -11.10 16.87
C MET A 1 -2.87 -11.04 17.34
N SER A 2 -2.17 -12.18 17.50
CA SER A 2 -0.75 -12.15 17.89
C SER A 2 0.13 -11.62 16.74
N GLU A 3 1.31 -11.06 17.05
CA GLU A 3 2.25 -10.62 16.02
C GLU A 3 2.69 -11.78 15.12
N SER A 4 2.89 -12.98 15.68
CA SER A 4 3.23 -14.17 14.91
C SER A 4 2.14 -14.49 13.87
N GLN A 5 0.87 -14.50 14.27
CA GLN A 5 -0.25 -14.72 13.35
C GLN A 5 -0.32 -13.65 12.28
N LEU A 6 -0.07 -12.39 12.63
CA LEU A 6 -0.09 -11.27 11.69
C LEU A 6 1.03 -11.40 10.63
N ARG A 7 2.22 -11.87 11.03
CA ARG A 7 3.32 -12.16 10.12
C ARG A 7 2.97 -13.25 9.11
N GLU A 8 2.36 -14.33 9.57
CA GLU A 8 1.87 -15.42 8.71
C GLU A 8 0.78 -14.91 7.73
N ASP A 9 -0.14 -14.09 8.21
CA ASP A 9 -1.23 -13.55 7.39
C ASP A 9 -0.71 -12.61 6.30
N ILE A 10 0.29 -11.77 6.58
CA ILE A 10 0.96 -10.93 5.57
C ILE A 10 1.61 -11.83 4.50
N CYS A 11 2.32 -12.88 4.88
CA CYS A 11 2.97 -13.78 3.94
C CYS A 11 1.94 -14.52 3.08
N ARG A 12 0.86 -15.03 3.67
CA ARG A 12 -0.24 -15.70 2.96
C ARG A 12 -0.94 -14.75 1.98
N LEU A 13 -1.22 -13.52 2.40
CA LEU A 13 -1.82 -12.51 1.54
C LEU A 13 -0.88 -12.13 0.40
N GLY A 14 0.41 -11.93 0.69
CA GLY A 14 1.43 -11.64 -0.30
C GLY A 14 1.51 -12.73 -1.39
N ALA A 15 1.53 -13.99 -0.97
CA ALA A 15 1.52 -15.14 -1.89
C ALA A 15 0.26 -15.12 -2.78
N SER A 16 -0.92 -14.93 -2.20
CA SER A 16 -2.18 -14.83 -2.97
C SER A 16 -2.17 -13.68 -3.97
N ILE A 17 -1.67 -12.50 -3.59
CA ILE A 17 -1.53 -11.33 -4.49
C ILE A 17 -0.61 -11.68 -5.67
N TYR A 18 0.53 -12.32 -5.38
CA TYR A 18 1.52 -12.69 -6.40
C TYR A 18 0.99 -13.76 -7.35
N GLU A 19 0.38 -14.84 -6.83
CA GLU A 19 -0.21 -15.94 -7.62
C GLU A 19 -1.33 -15.46 -8.54
N ARG A 20 -2.07 -14.45 -8.13
CA ARG A 20 -3.12 -13.81 -8.94
C ARG A 20 -2.60 -12.82 -9.98
N GLY A 21 -1.28 -12.62 -10.08
CA GLY A 21 -0.67 -11.71 -11.04
C GLY A 21 -0.90 -10.22 -10.72
N LEU A 22 -1.24 -9.88 -9.48
CA LEU A 22 -1.42 -8.49 -9.05
C LEU A 22 -0.11 -7.82 -8.63
N ALA A 23 0.94 -8.61 -8.42
CA ALA A 23 2.31 -8.18 -8.22
C ALA A 23 3.26 -9.11 -8.99
N HIS A 24 4.44 -8.59 -9.37
CA HIS A 24 5.46 -9.35 -10.07
C HIS A 24 6.86 -8.93 -9.61
N GLY A 25 7.85 -9.80 -9.76
CA GLY A 25 9.22 -9.54 -9.31
C GLY A 25 9.29 -9.16 -7.84
N SER A 26 9.87 -8.00 -7.54
CA SER A 26 9.97 -7.42 -6.20
C SER A 26 9.13 -6.14 -6.03
N THR A 27 8.06 -6.02 -6.82
CA THR A 27 7.16 -4.86 -6.77
C THR A 27 6.07 -5.01 -5.73
N GLY A 28 5.61 -3.86 -5.21
CA GLY A 28 4.57 -3.81 -4.21
C GLY A 28 5.03 -4.14 -2.80
N ASN A 29 4.23 -3.75 -1.83
CA ASN A 29 4.48 -3.99 -0.42
C ASN A 29 3.17 -4.01 0.37
N VAL A 30 3.20 -4.71 1.50
CA VAL A 30 2.07 -4.93 2.39
C VAL A 30 2.51 -4.63 3.81
N SER A 31 1.66 -3.93 4.55
CA SER A 31 1.89 -3.69 5.97
C SER A 31 0.63 -3.93 6.80
N ALA A 32 0.84 -4.18 8.09
CA ALA A 32 -0.25 -4.27 9.06
C ALA A 32 0.20 -3.72 10.42
N LYS A 33 -0.75 -3.09 11.14
CA LYS A 33 -0.53 -2.60 12.50
C LYS A 33 -0.38 -3.75 13.48
N CYS A 34 0.52 -3.60 14.44
CA CYS A 34 0.62 -4.42 15.64
C CYS A 34 0.60 -3.52 16.88
N ASP A 35 0.60 -4.12 18.08
CA ASP A 35 0.34 -3.40 19.34
C ASP A 35 1.32 -2.24 19.60
N ASP A 36 2.60 -2.41 19.23
CA ASP A 36 3.68 -1.48 19.52
C ASP A 36 4.32 -0.86 18.25
N GLY A 37 3.65 -0.96 17.11
CA GLY A 37 4.17 -0.45 15.84
C GLY A 37 3.44 -1.06 14.65
N TRP A 38 4.17 -1.44 13.62
CA TRP A 38 3.62 -2.04 12.41
C TRP A 38 4.64 -2.92 11.69
N LEU A 39 4.14 -3.92 11.01
CA LEU A 39 4.91 -4.83 10.16
C LEU A 39 4.86 -4.37 8.71
N LEU A 40 5.96 -4.55 7.99
CA LEU A 40 6.06 -4.21 6.57
C LEU A 40 6.89 -5.26 5.83
N THR A 41 6.55 -5.54 4.60
CA THR A 41 7.39 -6.38 3.73
C THR A 41 8.73 -5.71 3.46
N PRO A 42 9.84 -6.45 3.51
CA PRO A 42 11.19 -5.89 3.34
C PRO A 42 11.44 -5.33 1.94
N THR A 43 12.42 -4.43 1.83
CA THR A 43 12.86 -3.93 0.52
C THR A 43 13.39 -5.05 -0.36
N GLY A 44 13.05 -5.01 -1.66
CA GLY A 44 13.48 -5.99 -2.65
C GLY A 44 12.91 -7.40 -2.47
N SER A 45 11.97 -7.59 -1.53
CA SER A 45 11.30 -8.88 -1.34
C SER A 45 10.29 -9.18 -2.44
N ASN A 46 10.08 -10.46 -2.71
CA ASN A 46 9.03 -10.94 -3.60
C ASN A 46 7.82 -11.34 -2.76
N LEU A 47 6.64 -10.76 -3.03
CA LEU A 47 5.43 -11.01 -2.23
C LEU A 47 5.02 -12.49 -2.21
N GLY A 48 5.33 -13.24 -3.26
CA GLY A 48 5.04 -14.68 -3.35
C GLY A 48 5.99 -15.57 -2.55
N ARG A 49 7.05 -15.01 -1.93
CA ARG A 49 8.10 -15.77 -1.24
C ARG A 49 8.57 -15.07 0.03
N LEU A 50 7.63 -14.49 0.77
CA LEU A 50 7.93 -13.82 2.03
C LEU A 50 8.27 -14.85 3.12
N ASP A 51 9.15 -14.45 4.02
CA ASP A 51 9.45 -15.19 5.25
C ASP A 51 8.93 -14.39 6.45
N PRO A 52 8.04 -14.96 7.29
CA PRO A 52 7.48 -14.27 8.45
C PRO A 52 8.54 -13.69 9.40
N ALA A 53 9.67 -14.40 9.58
CA ALA A 53 10.76 -13.99 10.47
C ALA A 53 11.52 -12.74 9.94
N ARG A 54 11.49 -12.53 8.63
CA ARG A 54 12.22 -11.46 7.94
C ARG A 54 11.40 -10.19 7.74
N LEU A 55 10.08 -10.20 7.99
CA LEU A 55 9.26 -8.99 7.90
C LEU A 55 9.79 -7.90 8.80
N SER A 56 9.89 -6.69 8.26
CA SER A 56 10.36 -5.51 8.99
C SER A 56 9.34 -5.10 10.03
N LYS A 57 9.74 -4.98 11.30
CA LYS A 57 8.93 -4.37 12.36
C LYS A 57 9.42 -2.96 12.59
N LEU A 58 8.53 -2.00 12.51
CA LEU A 58 8.80 -0.56 12.62
C LEU A 58 8.02 0.04 13.80
N ASP A 59 8.62 1.00 14.49
CA ASP A 59 7.88 1.86 15.40
C ASP A 59 7.08 2.94 14.63
N TRP A 60 6.26 3.72 15.33
CA TRP A 60 5.46 4.79 14.73
C TRP A 60 6.28 5.99 14.24
N LYS A 61 7.58 6.01 14.46
CA LYS A 61 8.53 6.98 13.89
C LYS A 61 9.23 6.44 12.65
N GLY A 62 8.91 5.20 12.23
CA GLY A 62 9.52 4.54 11.08
C GLY A 62 10.89 3.91 11.37
N LYS A 63 11.30 3.83 12.64
CA LYS A 63 12.56 3.17 13.04
C LYS A 63 12.40 1.66 13.01
N LEU A 64 13.33 0.97 12.36
CA LEU A 64 13.39 -0.49 12.35
C LEU A 64 13.69 -1.03 13.76
N LEU A 65 12.81 -1.90 14.25
CA LEU A 65 12.93 -2.60 15.54
C LEU A 65 13.46 -4.01 15.37
N SER A 66 13.01 -4.73 14.33
CA SER A 66 13.46 -6.09 14.00
C SER A 66 13.15 -6.46 12.56
N GLY A 67 13.72 -7.58 12.08
CA GLY A 67 13.56 -8.05 10.71
C GLY A 67 14.57 -7.41 9.75
N ASP A 68 14.33 -7.57 8.46
CA ASP A 68 15.16 -7.01 7.40
C ASP A 68 14.86 -5.53 7.16
N ALA A 69 15.69 -4.85 6.34
CA ALA A 69 15.49 -3.46 5.98
C ALA A 69 14.11 -3.25 5.33
N PRO A 70 13.33 -2.24 5.77
CA PRO A 70 11.97 -2.02 5.27
C PRO A 70 11.95 -1.56 3.83
N SER A 71 10.80 -1.73 3.17
CA SER A 71 10.54 -1.12 1.87
C SER A 71 10.85 0.37 1.89
N LYS A 72 11.45 0.88 0.82
CA LYS A 72 11.71 2.31 0.64
C LYS A 72 10.43 3.15 0.62
N GLU A 73 9.29 2.51 0.42
CA GLU A 73 7.96 3.12 0.37
C GLU A 73 7.21 3.07 1.72
N ALA A 74 7.91 2.72 2.81
CA ALA A 74 7.38 2.73 4.17
C ALA A 74 6.64 4.04 4.52
N PHE A 75 7.10 5.18 3.98
CA PHE A 75 6.50 6.48 4.18
C PHE A 75 5.06 6.60 3.63
N LEU A 76 4.72 5.87 2.55
CA LEU A 76 3.35 5.82 2.00
C LEU A 76 2.39 5.14 2.98
N HIS A 77 2.83 4.02 3.58
CA HIS A 77 2.05 3.29 4.56
C HIS A 77 1.84 4.12 5.83
N LEU A 78 2.90 4.76 6.30
CA LEU A 78 2.83 5.62 7.48
C LEU A 78 1.87 6.79 7.25
N ALA A 79 1.92 7.44 6.08
CA ALA A 79 1.01 8.52 5.71
C ALA A 79 -0.46 8.08 5.77
N MET A 80 -0.78 6.86 5.28
CA MET A 80 -2.12 6.30 5.38
C MET A 80 -2.52 6.02 6.82
N TYR A 81 -1.63 5.46 7.65
CA TYR A 81 -1.94 5.16 9.06
C TYR A 81 -2.16 6.40 9.91
N GLU A 82 -1.39 7.47 9.68
CA GLU A 82 -1.52 8.73 10.43
C GLU A 82 -2.86 9.40 10.19
N GLU A 83 -3.36 9.39 8.96
CA GLU A 83 -4.63 10.01 8.60
C GLU A 83 -5.84 9.08 8.85
N ARG A 84 -5.61 7.77 8.94
CA ARG A 84 -6.66 6.75 9.06
C ARG A 84 -6.41 5.83 10.25
N ALA A 85 -6.55 6.36 11.46
CA ALA A 85 -6.25 5.65 12.71
C ALA A 85 -6.97 4.29 12.85
N LYS A 86 -8.18 4.14 12.28
CA LYS A 86 -8.97 2.90 12.32
C LYS A 86 -8.51 1.83 11.34
N ASN A 87 -7.70 2.18 10.34
CA ASN A 87 -7.22 1.20 9.37
C ASN A 87 -6.11 0.35 9.98
N ALA A 88 -6.18 -0.96 9.76
CA ALA A 88 -5.27 -1.93 10.33
C ALA A 88 -4.17 -2.38 9.35
N ALA A 89 -4.40 -2.24 8.05
CA ALA A 89 -3.48 -2.67 7.01
C ALA A 89 -3.41 -1.68 5.85
N VAL A 90 -2.28 -1.69 5.13
CA VAL A 90 -2.07 -0.94 3.88
C VAL A 90 -1.42 -1.87 2.86
N VAL A 91 -1.93 -1.82 1.63
CA VAL A 91 -1.40 -2.55 0.47
C VAL A 91 -1.05 -1.54 -0.61
N HIS A 92 0.18 -1.58 -1.09
CA HIS A 92 0.63 -0.86 -2.27
C HIS A 92 1.10 -1.85 -3.33
N LEU A 93 0.62 -1.70 -4.56
CA LEU A 93 0.93 -2.59 -5.67
C LEU A 93 1.28 -1.81 -6.94
N HIS A 94 2.00 -2.47 -7.85
CA HIS A 94 2.20 -2.01 -9.22
C HIS A 94 1.42 -2.90 -10.19
N SER A 95 0.14 -3.16 -9.87
CA SER A 95 -0.69 -4.04 -10.71
C SER A 95 -0.90 -3.44 -12.11
N THR A 96 -0.72 -4.25 -13.14
CA THR A 96 -0.64 -3.82 -14.54
C THR A 96 -1.80 -2.92 -14.96
N HIS A 97 -3.03 -3.31 -14.67
CA HIS A 97 -4.21 -2.54 -15.07
C HIS A 97 -4.30 -1.20 -14.31
N SER A 98 -3.96 -1.18 -13.03
CA SER A 98 -3.97 0.07 -12.26
C SER A 98 -2.89 1.04 -12.73
N VAL A 99 -1.69 0.53 -13.04
CA VAL A 99 -0.63 1.34 -13.66
C VAL A 99 -1.07 1.87 -15.02
N ALA A 100 -1.70 1.03 -15.86
CA ALA A 100 -2.22 1.47 -17.15
C ALA A 100 -3.23 2.60 -17.02
N VAL A 101 -4.16 2.53 -16.05
CA VAL A 101 -5.10 3.62 -15.78
C VAL A 101 -4.36 4.88 -15.31
N SER A 102 -3.33 4.73 -14.49
CA SER A 102 -2.58 5.86 -13.91
C SER A 102 -1.77 6.69 -14.92
N VAL A 103 -1.61 6.20 -16.16
CA VAL A 103 -0.89 6.90 -17.24
C VAL A 103 -1.82 7.41 -18.34
N LEU A 104 -3.13 7.22 -18.22
CA LEU A 104 -4.08 7.70 -19.23
C LEU A 104 -4.20 9.21 -19.18
N GLU A 105 -4.23 9.84 -20.35
CA GLU A 105 -4.56 11.24 -20.51
C GLU A 105 -6.08 11.47 -20.42
N GLY A 106 -6.48 12.64 -19.91
CA GLY A 106 -7.89 13.06 -19.91
C GLY A 106 -8.77 12.38 -18.84
N VAL A 107 -8.19 11.62 -17.91
CA VAL A 107 -8.93 11.11 -16.74
C VAL A 107 -9.21 12.24 -15.76
N ASP A 108 -10.34 12.19 -15.06
CA ASP A 108 -10.63 13.11 -13.97
C ASP A 108 -9.71 12.77 -12.77
N PRO A 109 -8.81 13.66 -12.35
CA PRO A 109 -7.93 13.38 -11.22
C PRO A 109 -8.66 13.27 -9.88
N ALA A 110 -9.90 13.72 -9.77
CA ALA A 110 -10.70 13.55 -8.56
C ALA A 110 -11.31 12.16 -8.45
N ASP A 111 -11.56 11.49 -9.58
CA ASP A 111 -12.07 10.12 -9.66
C ASP A 111 -11.72 9.49 -11.01
N VAL A 112 -10.63 8.75 -11.07
CA VAL A 112 -10.07 8.21 -12.34
C VAL A 112 -10.91 7.13 -13.00
N LEU A 113 -11.89 6.56 -12.29
CA LEU A 113 -12.73 5.50 -12.81
C LEU A 113 -14.22 5.89 -12.65
N PRO A 114 -15.02 5.79 -13.73
CA PRO A 114 -16.46 5.93 -13.60
C PRO A 114 -17.03 4.81 -12.71
N PRO A 115 -18.29 4.91 -12.24
CA PRO A 115 -18.92 3.90 -11.39
C PRO A 115 -19.22 2.60 -12.17
N LEU A 116 -18.17 1.85 -12.51
CA LEU A 116 -18.21 0.66 -13.38
C LEU A 116 -19.02 -0.48 -12.79
N THR A 117 -18.95 -0.69 -11.46
CA THR A 117 -19.66 -1.77 -10.78
C THR A 117 -20.19 -1.27 -9.43
N ALA A 118 -21.30 -1.83 -8.97
CA ALA A 118 -21.83 -1.55 -7.64
C ALA A 118 -20.77 -1.85 -6.54
N TYR A 119 -19.97 -2.89 -6.75
CA TYR A 119 -18.91 -3.27 -5.80
C TYR A 119 -17.80 -2.23 -5.70
N TYR A 120 -17.39 -1.64 -6.82
CA TYR A 120 -16.43 -0.53 -6.84
C TYR A 120 -16.97 0.67 -6.07
N VAL A 121 -18.20 1.08 -6.37
CA VAL A 121 -18.84 2.23 -5.69
C VAL A 121 -18.95 1.99 -4.19
N MET A 122 -19.37 0.80 -3.77
CA MET A 122 -19.54 0.46 -2.36
C MET A 122 -18.22 0.34 -1.59
N ARG A 123 -17.16 -0.15 -2.25
CA ARG A 123 -15.88 -0.47 -1.57
C ARG A 123 -14.82 0.63 -1.72
N ILE A 124 -14.78 1.30 -2.84
CA ILE A 124 -13.80 2.36 -3.13
C ILE A 124 -14.46 3.74 -3.06
N GLY A 125 -15.66 3.89 -3.62
CA GLY A 125 -16.37 5.15 -3.74
C GLY A 125 -15.82 5.99 -4.87
N SER A 126 -14.75 6.73 -4.61
CA SER A 126 -13.96 7.46 -5.62
C SER A 126 -12.47 7.16 -5.46
N LEU A 127 -11.75 7.14 -6.57
CA LEU A 127 -10.31 6.85 -6.62
C LEU A 127 -9.56 8.07 -7.17
N PRO A 128 -9.05 8.95 -6.31
CA PRO A 128 -8.29 10.11 -6.76
C PRO A 128 -6.91 9.73 -7.28
N LEU A 129 -6.42 10.51 -8.27
CA LEU A 129 -5.07 10.42 -8.82
C LEU A 129 -4.14 11.38 -8.06
N VAL A 130 -3.18 10.82 -7.36
CA VAL A 130 -2.07 11.60 -6.78
C VAL A 130 -1.10 11.95 -7.91
N PRO A 131 -0.69 13.22 -8.07
CA PRO A 131 0.25 13.62 -9.10
C PRO A 131 1.56 12.83 -9.06
N TYR A 132 2.27 12.81 -10.18
CA TYR A 132 3.56 12.13 -10.27
C TYR A 132 4.61 12.77 -9.38
N TYR A 133 5.35 11.94 -8.68
CA TYR A 133 6.56 12.27 -7.92
C TYR A 133 7.68 11.28 -8.29
N ALA A 134 8.91 11.73 -8.26
CA ALA A 134 10.05 10.86 -8.50
C ALA A 134 10.14 9.77 -7.39
N PRO A 135 10.62 8.55 -7.72
CA PRO A 135 10.81 7.51 -6.72
C PRO A 135 11.68 7.98 -5.55
N GLY A 136 11.18 7.82 -4.33
CA GLY A 136 11.87 8.26 -3.10
C GLY A 136 11.66 9.72 -2.71
N ASP A 137 10.89 10.48 -3.48
CA ASP A 137 10.54 11.86 -3.12
C ASP A 137 9.57 11.87 -1.93
N MET A 138 10.00 12.45 -0.82
CA MET A 138 9.18 12.56 0.40
C MET A 138 7.95 13.47 0.23
N ALA A 139 7.92 14.33 -0.80
CA ALA A 139 6.73 15.11 -1.12
C ALA A 139 5.53 14.22 -1.52
N LEU A 140 5.78 13.02 -2.03
CA LEU A 140 4.74 12.02 -2.28
C LEU A 140 3.98 11.65 -1.01
N ALA A 141 4.66 11.53 0.15
CA ALA A 141 3.99 11.25 1.42
C ALA A 141 3.01 12.35 1.80
N GLN A 142 3.39 13.61 1.60
CA GLN A 142 2.54 14.77 1.87
C GLN A 142 1.33 14.81 0.93
N ALA A 143 1.56 14.50 -0.36
CA ALA A 143 0.48 14.43 -1.34
C ALA A 143 -0.52 13.32 -0.96
N VAL A 144 -0.05 12.10 -0.61
CA VAL A 144 -0.91 11.00 -0.17
C VAL A 144 -1.71 11.39 1.08
N ARG A 145 -1.08 12.04 2.08
CA ARG A 145 -1.78 12.56 3.27
C ARG A 145 -2.94 13.47 2.92
N GLY A 146 -2.78 14.34 1.95
CA GLY A 146 -3.82 15.26 1.49
C GLY A 146 -5.11 14.55 1.03
N PHE A 147 -5.00 13.32 0.54
CA PHE A 147 -6.12 12.49 0.13
C PHE A 147 -6.56 11.48 1.20
N ALA A 148 -5.62 10.93 1.98
CA ALA A 148 -5.83 9.81 2.88
C ALA A 148 -6.93 10.05 3.94
N GLY A 149 -7.10 11.27 4.42
CA GLY A 149 -8.17 11.61 5.37
C GLY A 149 -9.58 11.35 4.82
N LYS A 150 -9.78 11.52 3.51
CA LYS A 150 -11.08 11.36 2.81
C LYS A 150 -11.18 10.04 2.06
N HIS A 151 -10.08 9.54 1.52
CA HIS A 151 -10.03 8.35 0.67
C HIS A 151 -9.17 7.24 1.31
N HIS A 152 -9.70 6.03 1.36
CA HIS A 152 -8.93 4.87 1.82
C HIS A 152 -8.15 4.19 0.68
N ALA A 153 -8.41 4.60 -0.56
CA ALA A 153 -7.67 4.20 -1.74
C ALA A 153 -7.28 5.44 -2.54
N VAL A 154 -6.05 5.46 -3.05
CA VAL A 154 -5.53 6.47 -3.98
C VAL A 154 -4.76 5.77 -5.09
N LEU A 155 -4.76 6.36 -6.29
CA LEU A 155 -3.93 5.91 -7.40
C LEU A 155 -2.77 6.91 -7.57
N LEU A 156 -1.53 6.41 -7.54
CA LEU A 156 -0.35 7.22 -7.79
C LEU A 156 -0.09 7.28 -9.29
N ALA A 157 0.05 8.48 -9.86
CA ALA A 157 0.34 8.66 -11.28
C ALA A 157 1.64 7.93 -11.69
N ASN A 158 1.60 7.16 -12.76
CA ASN A 158 2.69 6.36 -13.33
C ASN A 158 3.27 5.31 -12.36
N HIS A 159 2.50 4.86 -11.36
CA HIS A 159 3.06 4.05 -10.28
C HIS A 159 2.12 2.91 -9.86
N GLY A 160 0.96 3.21 -9.29
CA GLY A 160 0.03 2.18 -8.85
C GLY A 160 -0.81 2.59 -7.63
N PRO A 161 -1.71 1.71 -7.15
CA PRO A 161 -2.62 2.02 -6.07
C PRO A 161 -1.97 1.88 -4.69
N VAL A 162 -2.43 2.69 -3.74
CA VAL A 162 -2.25 2.53 -2.30
C VAL A 162 -3.63 2.40 -1.67
N VAL A 163 -3.88 1.32 -0.95
CA VAL A 163 -5.18 1.01 -0.36
C VAL A 163 -5.01 0.69 1.12
N ALA A 164 -5.77 1.37 1.97
CA ALA A 164 -5.82 1.11 3.40
C ALA A 164 -7.16 0.48 3.80
N GLY A 165 -7.14 -0.44 4.76
CA GLY A 165 -8.32 -1.16 5.23
C GLY A 165 -8.23 -1.63 6.68
N SER A 166 -9.35 -2.13 7.20
CA SER A 166 -9.49 -2.72 8.54
C SER A 166 -9.48 -4.24 8.47
#